data_d6600f3a3b3f4d92c94c14db274a2016
#
_entry.id   d6600f3a3b3f4d92c94c14db274a2016
#
_cell.length_a   1.000
_cell.length_b   1.000
_cell.length_c   1.000
_cell.angle_alpha   90.00
_cell.angle_beta   90.00
_cell.angle_gamma   90.00
#
_symmetry.space_group_name_H-M   'P 1'
#
loop_
_entity.id
_entity.type
_entity.pdbx_description
1 polymer ?
#
loop_
_entity_poly.entity_id
_entity_poly.type
_entity_poly.pdbx_seq_one_letter_code
_entity_poly.pdbx_strand_id
1 'polypeptide(L)'
;VELMRFTPFPVVFAGDLHSHSNTQLNIVYPGSPMATQFHRTKIETGYLLIDTKDWSWEWKKFNLPQLLRKTITSTDQMIPTDYDHTIYEIEGNVTDLADVSNSELLDKKIVRRKTEATLILDKEMTIEDELVEYLSYILELNGNQVKEIIGVYHDYARDIAMG
;
A
#
# COMPACT_ATOMS: atom_id res chain seq x y z
N VAL A 1 5.29 -19.50 14.83
CA VAL A 1 6.24 -20.02 15.85
C VAL A 1 5.60 -19.85 17.22
N GLU A 2 5.58 -20.90 18.03
CA GLU A 2 5.06 -20.83 19.40
C GLU A 2 6.08 -20.06 20.27
N LEU A 3 5.74 -18.86 20.67
CA LEU A 3 6.60 -17.98 21.48
C LEU A 3 6.99 -18.62 22.82
N MET A 4 6.15 -19.52 23.35
CA MET A 4 6.40 -20.26 24.59
C MET A 4 7.66 -21.12 24.57
N ARG A 5 8.17 -21.48 23.39
CA ARG A 5 9.44 -22.23 23.25
C ARG A 5 10.67 -21.42 23.71
N PHE A 6 10.55 -20.11 23.79
CA PHE A 6 11.64 -19.23 24.21
C PHE A 6 11.64 -18.91 25.70
N THR A 7 10.59 -19.29 26.44
CA THR A 7 10.49 -19.02 27.89
C THR A 7 11.63 -19.56 28.75
N PRO A 8 12.34 -20.68 28.41
CA PRO A 8 13.48 -21.14 29.18
C PRO A 8 14.70 -20.22 29.16
N PHE A 9 14.76 -19.27 28.20
CA PHE A 9 15.88 -18.35 28.06
C PHE A 9 15.59 -17.05 28.83
N PRO A 10 16.59 -16.45 29.52
CA PRO A 10 16.40 -15.20 30.24
C PRO A 10 16.00 -14.04 29.29
N VAL A 11 16.57 -14.00 28.11
CA VAL A 11 16.25 -13.05 27.04
C VAL A 11 16.61 -13.68 25.69
N VAL A 12 15.85 -13.31 24.64
CA VAL A 12 16.09 -13.70 23.24
C VAL A 12 16.11 -12.43 22.40
N PHE A 13 17.23 -12.12 21.78
CA PHE A 13 17.32 -11.02 20.82
C PHE A 13 17.00 -11.52 19.42
N ALA A 14 15.95 -10.97 18.82
CA ALA A 14 15.44 -11.38 17.54
C ALA A 14 15.49 -10.23 16.51
N GLY A 15 15.74 -10.58 15.29
CA GLY A 15 15.76 -9.64 14.14
C GLY A 15 14.50 -9.74 13.30
N ASP A 16 14.55 -9.23 12.05
CA ASP A 16 13.53 -9.25 11.00
C ASP A 16 12.39 -8.24 11.18
N LEU A 17 11.80 -8.13 12.37
CA LEU A 17 10.74 -7.16 12.61
C LEU A 17 11.29 -5.74 12.79
N HIS A 18 10.74 -4.80 12.01
CA HIS A 18 11.26 -3.44 11.87
C HIS A 18 10.86 -2.50 13.02
N SER A 19 9.98 -2.90 13.91
CA SER A 19 9.59 -2.08 15.05
C SER A 19 9.98 -2.72 16.38
N HIS A 20 10.61 -1.94 17.26
CA HIS A 20 10.88 -2.34 18.63
C HIS A 20 9.59 -2.64 19.42
N SER A 21 8.46 -2.04 19.06
CA SER A 21 7.16 -2.30 19.66
C SER A 21 6.68 -3.76 19.54
N ASN A 22 7.32 -4.56 18.70
CA ASN A 22 7.08 -6.00 18.61
C ASN A 22 7.70 -6.79 19.77
N THR A 23 8.53 -6.16 20.60
CA THR A 23 9.10 -6.77 21.82
C THR A 23 7.99 -7.27 22.72
N GLN A 24 8.05 -8.56 23.09
CA GLN A 24 7.05 -9.21 23.91
C GLN A 24 7.65 -10.36 24.72
N LEU A 25 7.17 -10.55 25.95
CA LEU A 25 7.73 -11.54 26.87
C LEU A 25 9.25 -11.31 27.04
N ASN A 26 10.05 -12.36 26.86
CA ASN A 26 11.51 -12.30 26.87
C ASN A 26 12.14 -12.18 25.49
N ILE A 27 11.33 -11.94 24.43
CA ILE A 27 11.81 -11.76 23.05
C ILE A 27 11.88 -10.27 22.76
N VAL A 28 13.09 -9.80 22.47
CA VAL A 28 13.40 -8.39 22.29
C VAL A 28 13.82 -8.12 20.85
N TYR A 29 13.13 -7.21 20.18
CA TYR A 29 13.42 -6.76 18.82
C TYR A 29 14.06 -5.37 18.86
N PRO A 30 15.25 -5.17 18.26
CA PRO A 30 15.85 -3.84 18.13
C PRO A 30 15.01 -2.91 17.25
N GLY A 31 14.29 -3.48 16.30
CA GLY A 31 13.67 -2.74 15.20
C GLY A 31 14.70 -2.38 14.12
N SER A 32 14.28 -1.56 13.16
CA SER A 32 15.16 -1.02 12.14
C SER A 32 15.95 0.19 12.65
N PRO A 33 17.24 0.34 12.30
CA PRO A 33 18.01 1.53 12.63
C PRO A 33 17.54 2.77 11.85
N MET A 34 16.86 2.58 10.73
CA MET A 34 16.34 3.64 9.86
C MET A 34 15.00 3.21 9.24
N ALA A 35 14.25 4.16 8.69
CA ALA A 35 13.05 3.85 7.90
C ALA A 35 13.45 3.05 6.65
N THR A 36 12.77 1.93 6.41
CA THR A 36 13.02 1.01 5.27
C THR A 36 12.02 1.22 4.13
N GLN A 37 10.97 1.98 4.38
CA GLN A 37 9.93 2.32 3.41
C GLN A 37 9.28 3.66 3.77
N PHE A 38 8.52 4.22 2.84
CA PHE A 38 7.80 5.46 3.08
C PHE A 38 6.56 5.23 3.95
N HIS A 39 6.47 5.98 5.04
CA HIS A 39 5.37 5.92 6.01
C HIS A 39 4.57 7.23 6.03
N ARG A 40 3.28 7.16 6.36
CA ARG A 40 2.44 8.36 6.53
C ARG A 40 2.77 9.15 7.80
N THR A 41 3.39 8.51 8.78
CA THR A 41 3.83 9.10 10.05
C THR A 41 5.26 8.71 10.34
N LYS A 42 5.96 9.50 11.16
CA LYS A 42 7.30 9.16 11.63
C LYS A 42 7.27 7.87 12.44
N ILE A 43 8.22 6.98 12.17
CA ILE A 43 8.42 5.75 12.91
C ILE A 43 9.55 5.87 13.93
N GLU A 44 9.52 5.03 14.95
CA GLU A 44 10.61 4.95 15.91
C GLU A 44 11.69 3.99 15.41
N THR A 45 12.90 4.50 15.28
CA THR A 45 14.09 3.77 14.86
C THR A 45 15.14 3.82 15.98
N GLY A 46 15.92 2.76 16.12
CA GLY A 46 16.86 2.69 17.24
C GLY A 46 17.72 1.44 17.24
N TYR A 47 18.35 1.20 18.39
CA TYR A 47 19.21 0.05 18.62
C TYR A 47 19.11 -0.42 20.07
N LEU A 48 19.55 -1.64 20.33
CA LEU A 48 19.70 -2.18 21.68
C LEU A 48 21.13 -2.00 22.16
N LEU A 49 21.28 -1.48 23.38
CA LEU A 49 22.50 -1.55 24.17
C LEU A 49 22.37 -2.70 25.15
N ILE A 50 23.27 -3.68 25.07
CA ILE A 50 23.17 -4.92 25.85
C ILE A 50 24.40 -5.01 26.77
N ASP A 51 24.18 -5.25 28.08
CA ASP A 51 25.23 -5.65 28.99
C ASP A 51 25.36 -7.18 28.99
N THR A 52 26.52 -7.67 28.56
CA THR A 52 26.76 -9.11 28.43
C THR A 52 27.05 -9.80 29.78
N LYS A 53 27.16 -9.07 30.88
CA LYS A 53 27.39 -9.63 32.21
C LYS A 53 26.12 -10.21 32.83
N ASP A 54 25.02 -9.49 32.63
CA ASP A 54 23.71 -9.84 33.22
C ASP A 54 22.57 -9.93 32.21
N TRP A 55 22.88 -9.70 30.94
CA TRP A 55 21.95 -9.68 29.83
C TRP A 55 20.88 -8.60 29.93
N SER A 56 21.09 -7.58 30.73
CA SER A 56 20.24 -6.40 30.75
C SER A 56 20.36 -5.66 29.43
N TRP A 57 19.32 -4.97 29.04
CA TRP A 57 19.30 -4.24 27.79
C TRP A 57 18.52 -2.94 27.92
N GLU A 58 18.89 -1.97 27.10
CA GLU A 58 18.20 -0.70 26.96
C GLU A 58 18.02 -0.37 25.48
N TRP A 59 16.82 0.00 25.09
CA TRP A 59 16.59 0.49 23.74
C TRP A 59 16.91 1.98 23.64
N LYS A 60 17.71 2.35 22.63
CA LYS A 60 18.13 3.73 22.38
C LYS A 60 17.55 4.18 21.05
N LYS A 61 16.82 5.30 21.07
CA LYS A 61 16.22 5.90 19.89
C LYS A 61 17.29 6.61 19.06
N PHE A 62 17.22 6.44 17.74
CA PHE A 62 17.92 7.26 16.77
C PHE A 62 17.09 8.48 16.39
N ASN A 63 17.80 9.60 16.12
CA ASN A 63 17.22 10.75 15.46
C ASN A 63 17.78 10.80 14.02
N LEU A 64 17.29 9.96 13.15
CA LEU A 64 17.70 9.85 11.75
C LEU A 64 16.59 10.37 10.82
N PRO A 65 16.94 10.78 9.59
CA PRO A 65 15.96 11.15 8.57
C PRO A 65 14.90 10.07 8.37
N GLN A 66 13.67 10.50 8.17
CA GLN A 66 12.52 9.62 7.94
C GLN A 66 12.15 9.60 6.46
N LEU A 67 11.64 8.48 6.00
CA LEU A 67 10.99 8.35 4.70
C LEU A 67 9.48 8.61 4.88
N LEU A 68 8.99 9.76 4.41
CA LEU A 68 7.62 10.18 4.63
C LEU A 68 6.82 10.20 3.33
N ARG A 69 5.58 9.75 3.40
CA ARG A 69 4.58 9.86 2.33
C ARG A 69 3.44 10.77 2.79
N LYS A 70 3.19 11.85 2.06
CA LYS A 70 2.12 12.81 2.38
C LYS A 70 1.13 12.89 1.24
N THR A 71 -0.17 12.75 1.56
CA THR A 71 -1.23 13.00 0.60
C THR A 71 -1.48 14.51 0.50
N ILE A 72 -1.55 15.01 -0.72
CA ILE A 72 -1.81 16.41 -1.04
C ILE A 72 -2.97 16.51 -2.03
N THR A 73 -3.61 17.66 -2.09
CA THR A 73 -4.70 17.96 -3.03
C THR A 73 -4.26 18.88 -4.16
N SER A 74 -3.13 19.56 -4.01
CA SER A 74 -2.53 20.44 -5.00
C SER A 74 -1.01 20.39 -4.91
N THR A 75 -0.32 20.56 -6.03
CA THR A 75 1.14 20.60 -6.10
C THR A 75 1.76 21.75 -5.30
N ASP A 76 1.00 22.84 -5.03
CA ASP A 76 1.45 23.95 -4.21
C ASP A 76 1.72 23.55 -2.74
N GLN A 77 1.19 22.38 -2.32
CA GLN A 77 1.40 21.83 -1.00
C GLN A 77 2.72 21.03 -0.86
N MET A 78 3.48 20.90 -1.95
CA MET A 78 4.79 20.25 -1.95
C MET A 78 5.82 21.17 -1.29
N ILE A 79 6.07 20.95 -0.01
CA ILE A 79 7.05 21.72 0.75
C ILE A 79 8.34 20.90 0.86
N PRO A 80 9.49 21.39 0.35
CA PRO A 80 10.78 20.75 0.53
C PRO A 80 11.06 20.51 2.02
N THR A 81 11.64 19.34 2.32
CA THR A 81 12.05 19.00 3.68
C THR A 81 13.57 18.86 3.72
N ASP A 82 14.22 19.56 4.64
CA ASP A 82 15.70 19.61 4.71
C ASP A 82 16.30 18.33 5.34
N TYR A 83 15.54 17.63 6.17
CA TYR A 83 16.05 16.50 6.95
C TYR A 83 15.36 15.17 6.59
N ASP A 84 14.04 15.17 6.53
CA ASP A 84 13.27 13.99 6.16
C ASP A 84 13.15 13.90 4.63
N HIS A 85 13.16 12.69 4.08
CA HIS A 85 12.89 12.50 2.66
C HIS A 85 11.38 12.27 2.47
N THR A 86 10.71 13.22 1.82
CA THR A 86 9.26 13.18 1.63
C THR A 86 8.90 12.99 0.17
N ILE A 87 8.05 11.98 -0.11
CA ILE A 87 7.32 11.89 -1.38
C ILE A 87 5.87 12.31 -1.16
N TYR A 88 5.29 12.91 -2.18
CA TYR A 88 3.91 13.38 -2.16
C TYR A 88 3.04 12.47 -3.00
N GLU A 89 1.83 12.21 -2.52
CA GLU A 89 0.81 11.44 -3.21
C GLU A 89 -0.37 12.37 -3.51
N ILE A 90 -0.68 12.57 -4.79
CA ILE A 90 -1.87 13.30 -5.20
C ILE A 90 -2.90 12.31 -5.73
N GLU A 91 -4.10 12.38 -5.18
CA GLU A 91 -5.21 11.52 -5.56
C GLU A 91 -6.20 12.32 -6.42
N GLY A 92 -6.64 11.73 -7.52
CA GLY A 92 -7.61 12.36 -8.41
C GLY A 92 -8.07 11.41 -9.50
N ASN A 93 -9.04 11.84 -10.28
CA ASN A 93 -9.42 11.13 -11.50
C ASN A 93 -8.38 11.36 -12.60
N VAL A 94 -8.47 10.61 -13.69
CA VAL A 94 -7.49 10.69 -14.80
C VAL A 94 -7.43 12.09 -15.41
N THR A 95 -8.57 12.78 -15.50
CA THR A 95 -8.65 14.12 -16.09
C THR A 95 -7.94 15.14 -15.23
N ASP A 96 -8.19 15.12 -13.91
CA ASP A 96 -7.59 16.07 -12.96
C ASP A 96 -6.06 15.87 -12.86
N LEU A 97 -5.60 14.62 -12.98
CA LEU A 97 -4.17 14.29 -12.89
C LEU A 97 -3.40 14.48 -14.21
N ALA A 98 -4.10 14.65 -15.35
CA ALA A 98 -3.48 14.84 -16.65
C ALA A 98 -2.67 16.16 -16.69
N ASP A 99 -3.19 17.21 -16.07
CA ASP A 99 -2.58 18.54 -16.06
C ASP A 99 -1.50 18.71 -14.98
N VAL A 100 -1.35 17.72 -14.09
CA VAL A 100 -0.33 17.75 -13.05
C VAL A 100 1.03 17.36 -13.63
N SER A 101 2.04 18.23 -13.48
CA SER A 101 3.42 17.94 -13.93
C SER A 101 4.00 16.72 -13.20
N ASN A 102 4.79 15.93 -13.93
CA ASN A 102 5.51 14.80 -13.31
C ASN A 102 6.70 15.30 -12.49
N SER A 103 6.94 14.66 -11.33
CA SER A 103 8.08 14.91 -10.48
C SER A 103 8.51 13.59 -9.83
N GLU A 104 9.81 13.42 -9.59
CA GLU A 104 10.34 12.26 -8.86
C GLU A 104 9.85 12.19 -7.40
N LEU A 105 9.38 13.32 -6.88
CA LEU A 105 8.84 13.44 -5.52
C LEU A 105 7.31 13.31 -5.49
N LEU A 106 6.66 13.04 -6.62
CA LEU A 106 5.21 13.02 -6.74
C LEU A 106 4.69 11.71 -7.33
N ASP A 107 3.98 10.96 -6.52
CA ASP A 107 3.19 9.80 -6.95
C ASP A 107 1.76 10.23 -7.29
N LYS A 108 1.33 9.99 -8.53
CA LYS A 108 -0.04 10.21 -8.96
C LYS A 108 -0.86 8.94 -8.74
N LYS A 109 -1.86 9.01 -7.90
CA LYS A 109 -2.75 7.90 -7.61
C LYS A 109 -4.14 8.15 -8.19
N ILE A 110 -4.49 7.38 -9.18
CA ILE A 110 -5.83 7.43 -9.77
C ILE A 110 -6.81 6.81 -8.77
N VAL A 111 -7.65 7.66 -8.19
CA VAL A 111 -8.80 7.21 -7.42
C VAL A 111 -9.96 7.06 -8.39
N ARG A 112 -10.33 5.83 -8.70
CA ARG A 112 -11.61 5.57 -9.34
C ARG A 112 -12.67 6.07 -8.37
N ARG A 113 -13.57 6.95 -8.84
CA ARG A 113 -14.77 7.25 -8.06
C ARG A 113 -15.37 5.90 -7.69
N LYS A 114 -15.63 5.68 -6.41
CA LYS A 114 -16.62 4.66 -6.02
C LYS A 114 -17.92 5.15 -6.63
N THR A 115 -18.22 4.68 -7.84
CA THR A 115 -19.57 4.71 -8.32
C THR A 115 -20.38 3.99 -7.26
N GLU A 116 -21.40 4.63 -6.70
CA GLU A 116 -22.40 3.96 -5.84
C GLU A 116 -23.19 2.91 -6.63
N ALA A 117 -22.82 2.67 -7.88
CA ALA A 117 -23.31 1.59 -8.71
C ALA A 117 -22.85 0.27 -8.05
N THR A 118 -23.66 -0.22 -7.17
CA THR A 118 -23.62 -1.61 -6.74
C THR A 118 -23.95 -2.43 -7.97
N LEU A 119 -22.98 -3.21 -8.49
CA LEU A 119 -23.25 -4.24 -9.48
C LEU A 119 -24.32 -5.17 -8.85
N ILE A 120 -25.52 -5.09 -9.34
CA ILE A 120 -26.58 -6.01 -8.95
C ILE A 120 -26.39 -7.25 -9.82
N LEU A 121 -25.48 -8.13 -9.40
CA LEU A 121 -25.30 -9.43 -10.03
C LEU A 121 -26.41 -10.35 -9.53
N ASP A 122 -27.33 -10.72 -10.41
CA ASP A 122 -28.31 -11.76 -10.15
C ASP A 122 -27.67 -13.13 -10.45
N LYS A 123 -28.03 -14.15 -9.66
CA LYS A 123 -27.54 -15.52 -9.84
C LYS A 123 -27.96 -16.15 -11.18
N GLU A 124 -28.89 -15.54 -11.88
CA GLU A 124 -29.39 -15.99 -13.19
C GLU A 124 -28.73 -15.24 -14.36
N MET A 125 -27.90 -14.23 -14.09
CA MET A 125 -27.17 -13.50 -15.15
C MET A 125 -26.12 -14.37 -15.82
N THR A 126 -26.03 -14.24 -17.13
CA THR A 126 -24.92 -14.84 -17.88
C THR A 126 -23.64 -14.02 -17.69
N ILE A 127 -22.47 -14.62 -17.97
CA ILE A 127 -21.18 -13.91 -17.93
C ILE A 127 -21.20 -12.68 -18.87
N GLU A 128 -21.90 -12.78 -19.99
CA GLU A 128 -22.08 -11.67 -20.92
C GLU A 128 -22.89 -10.53 -20.29
N ASP A 129 -23.99 -10.84 -19.61
CA ASP A 129 -24.82 -9.85 -18.93
C ASP A 129 -24.00 -9.16 -17.81
N GLU A 130 -23.24 -9.92 -17.04
CA GLU A 130 -22.34 -9.38 -16.01
C GLU A 130 -21.28 -8.45 -16.64
N LEU A 131 -20.72 -8.83 -17.78
CA LEU A 131 -19.74 -8.02 -18.51
C LEU A 131 -20.36 -6.72 -19.03
N VAL A 132 -21.57 -6.77 -19.60
CA VAL A 132 -22.32 -5.58 -20.05
C VAL A 132 -22.58 -4.63 -18.89
N GLU A 133 -23.02 -5.17 -17.76
CA GLU A 133 -23.26 -4.41 -16.51
C GLU A 133 -21.96 -3.74 -16.04
N TYR A 134 -20.85 -4.49 -15.97
CA TYR A 134 -19.54 -3.96 -15.58
C TYR A 134 -19.06 -2.84 -16.52
N LEU A 135 -19.15 -3.04 -17.84
CA LEU A 135 -18.71 -2.07 -18.83
C LEU A 135 -19.56 -0.78 -18.78
N SER A 136 -20.86 -0.93 -18.54
CA SER A 136 -21.81 0.18 -18.54
C SER A 136 -21.74 0.99 -17.24
N TYR A 137 -21.71 0.32 -16.07
CA TYR A 137 -21.84 0.98 -14.77
C TYR A 137 -20.51 1.21 -14.07
N ILE A 138 -19.54 0.34 -14.22
CA ILE A 138 -18.25 0.50 -13.54
C ILE A 138 -17.26 1.28 -14.41
N LEU A 139 -17.22 1.00 -15.73
CA LEU A 139 -16.38 1.72 -16.66
C LEU A 139 -17.09 2.91 -17.34
N GLU A 140 -18.39 3.08 -17.10
CA GLU A 140 -19.22 4.18 -17.63
C GLU A 140 -19.11 4.32 -19.16
N LEU A 141 -18.96 3.19 -19.88
CA LEU A 141 -18.84 3.19 -21.33
C LEU A 141 -20.21 3.42 -21.99
N ASN A 142 -20.21 4.14 -23.10
CA ASN A 142 -21.44 4.30 -23.87
C ASN A 142 -21.82 3.03 -24.63
N GLY A 143 -23.09 2.91 -25.05
CA GLY A 143 -23.62 1.70 -25.65
C GLY A 143 -22.91 1.23 -26.93
N ASN A 144 -22.23 2.11 -27.66
CA ASN A 144 -21.44 1.71 -28.85
C ASN A 144 -20.12 1.06 -28.44
N GLN A 145 -19.45 1.61 -27.43
CA GLN A 145 -18.21 1.04 -26.88
C GLN A 145 -18.48 -0.32 -26.22
N VAL A 146 -19.59 -0.45 -25.49
CA VAL A 146 -20.00 -1.74 -24.90
C VAL A 146 -20.21 -2.78 -25.99
N LYS A 147 -20.96 -2.46 -27.06
CA LYS A 147 -21.19 -3.38 -28.18
C LYS A 147 -19.91 -3.81 -28.90
N GLU A 148 -18.97 -2.90 -29.08
CA GLU A 148 -17.67 -3.21 -29.68
C GLU A 148 -16.88 -4.21 -28.84
N ILE A 149 -16.82 -4.00 -27.52
CA ILE A 149 -16.11 -4.90 -26.58
C ILE A 149 -16.81 -6.27 -26.51
N ILE A 150 -18.14 -6.30 -26.46
CA ILE A 150 -18.88 -7.56 -26.48
C ILE A 150 -18.68 -8.32 -27.79
N GLY A 151 -18.56 -7.61 -28.92
CA GLY A 151 -18.18 -8.24 -30.20
C GLY A 151 -16.83 -8.95 -30.13
N VAL A 152 -15.81 -8.30 -29.56
CA VAL A 152 -14.49 -8.93 -29.35
C VAL A 152 -14.56 -10.13 -28.40
N TYR A 153 -15.36 -10.03 -27.33
CA TYR A 153 -15.60 -11.15 -26.42
C TYR A 153 -16.20 -12.36 -27.13
N HIS A 154 -17.20 -12.17 -27.98
CA HIS A 154 -17.82 -13.25 -28.75
C HIS A 154 -16.85 -13.92 -29.72
N ASP A 155 -16.03 -13.15 -30.41
CA ASP A 155 -15.02 -13.69 -31.33
C ASP A 155 -14.01 -14.55 -30.59
N TYR A 156 -13.52 -14.09 -29.42
CA TYR A 156 -12.58 -14.83 -28.58
C TYR A 156 -13.20 -16.11 -27.98
N ALA A 157 -14.46 -16.01 -27.53
CA ALA A 157 -15.18 -17.18 -26.97
C ALA A 157 -15.42 -18.26 -28.02
N ARG A 158 -15.63 -17.87 -29.28
CA ARG A 158 -15.82 -18.78 -30.42
C ARG A 158 -14.53 -19.51 -30.77
N ASP A 159 -13.39 -18.81 -30.74
CA ASP A 159 -12.07 -19.40 -31.03
C ASP A 159 -11.68 -20.45 -29.99
N ILE A 160 -12.00 -20.22 -28.72
CA ILE A 160 -11.76 -21.19 -27.63
C ILE A 160 -12.66 -22.43 -27.75
N ALA A 161 -13.88 -22.28 -28.25
CA ALA A 161 -14.82 -23.40 -28.36
C ALA A 161 -14.54 -24.31 -29.59
N MET A 162 -13.72 -23.86 -30.53
CA MET A 162 -13.35 -24.61 -31.75
C MET A 162 -11.95 -25.24 -31.70
N GLY A 163 -11.16 -25.04 -30.66
CA GLY A 163 -9.84 -25.61 -30.41
C GLY A 163 -9.86 -26.70 -29.37
#